data_7ee68b3311167fe1ee3ca18fd4c62ecd
#
_entry.id   7ee68b3311167fe1ee3ca18fd4c62ecd
#
_cell.length_a   1.000
_cell.length_b   1.000
_cell.length_c   1.000
_cell.angle_alpha   90.00
_cell.angle_beta   90.00
_cell.angle_gamma   90.00
#
_symmetry.space_group_name_H-M   'P 1'
#
loop_
_entity.id
_entity.type
_entity.pdbx_description
1 polymer ?
#
loop_
_entity_poly.entity_id
_entity_poly.type
_entity_poly.pdbx_seq_one_letter_code
_entity_poly.pdbx_strand_id
1 'polypeptide(L)'
;MTSETPTFGRYAEIPYDQMTSEQKDAYDGIIEARGRLPGPVKIWIHNPKLAKVVSAFGVHFQPGGYSLTEREREIAVCVITSHWHSAYPTAAHERRAKEVGLPAAAVEAMISGMPTAFDDAREQIVYEMATVLAGARWVPRGLTQRAVEAIGHVGVTDVITLMGHYTSVAMTLAFYDVPDGATGIPR
;
A
#
# COMPACT_ATOMS: atom_id res chain seq x y z
N MET A 1 -20.81 6.77 26.98
CA MET A 1 -19.80 6.49 25.94
C MET A 1 -18.45 6.81 26.56
N THR A 2 -17.70 5.79 26.96
CA THR A 2 -16.31 5.98 27.37
C THR A 2 -15.54 6.47 26.16
N SER A 3 -14.98 7.67 26.22
CA SER A 3 -14.11 8.24 25.20
C SER A 3 -12.85 7.36 25.19
N GLU A 4 -12.79 6.41 24.26
CA GLU A 4 -11.56 5.63 24.02
C GLU A 4 -10.47 6.58 23.52
N THR A 5 -9.34 6.60 24.21
CA THR A 5 -8.21 7.46 23.83
C THR A 5 -7.63 6.94 22.51
N PRO A 6 -7.56 7.77 21.46
CA PRO A 6 -6.92 7.36 20.21
C PRO A 6 -5.47 6.92 20.41
N THR A 7 -5.08 5.81 19.78
CA THR A 7 -3.73 5.23 19.88
C THR A 7 -3.05 5.11 18.51
N PHE A 8 -3.83 5.20 17.43
CA PHE A 8 -3.32 5.05 16.06
C PHE A 8 -4.04 6.05 15.13
N GLY A 9 -3.54 7.28 15.08
CA GLY A 9 -4.27 8.40 14.50
C GLY A 9 -5.52 8.71 15.33
N ARG A 10 -6.66 8.83 14.64
CA ARG A 10 -7.98 9.02 15.32
C ARG A 10 -8.61 7.71 15.78
N TYR A 11 -7.97 6.58 15.51
CA TYR A 11 -8.45 5.24 15.87
C TYR A 11 -7.93 4.82 17.25
N ALA A 12 -8.83 4.30 18.09
CA ALA A 12 -8.48 3.61 19.32
C ALA A 12 -8.38 2.10 19.04
N GLU A 13 -7.19 1.54 19.16
CA GLU A 13 -6.97 0.10 18.92
C GLU A 13 -7.68 -0.75 19.98
N ILE A 14 -8.15 -1.92 19.59
CA ILE A 14 -8.66 -2.92 20.51
C ILE A 14 -7.45 -3.61 21.18
N PRO A 15 -7.27 -3.51 22.50
CA PRO A 15 -6.27 -4.31 23.21
C PRO A 15 -6.50 -5.80 22.97
N TYR A 16 -5.43 -6.58 22.86
CA TYR A 16 -5.54 -8.01 22.53
C TYR A 16 -6.43 -8.80 23.50
N ASP A 17 -6.34 -8.51 24.80
CA ASP A 17 -7.14 -9.13 25.84
C ASP A 17 -8.65 -8.85 25.69
N GLN A 18 -9.02 -7.72 25.09
CA GLN A 18 -10.41 -7.31 24.83
C GLN A 18 -10.95 -7.79 23.49
N MET A 19 -10.12 -8.41 22.65
CA MET A 19 -10.55 -8.97 21.36
C MET A 19 -11.46 -10.19 21.57
N THR A 20 -12.42 -10.35 20.66
CA THR A 20 -13.19 -11.58 20.55
C THR A 20 -12.31 -12.76 20.13
N SER A 21 -12.79 -13.99 20.29
CA SER A 21 -12.04 -15.18 19.84
C SER A 21 -11.74 -15.16 18.34
N GLU A 22 -12.69 -14.70 17.51
CA GLU A 22 -12.49 -14.58 16.05
C GLU A 22 -11.44 -13.51 15.70
N GLN A 23 -11.40 -12.40 16.44
CA GLN A 23 -10.39 -11.36 16.26
C GLN A 23 -9.00 -11.84 16.67
N LYS A 24 -8.89 -12.55 17.80
CA LYS A 24 -7.63 -13.16 18.25
C LYS A 24 -7.09 -14.17 17.25
N ASP A 25 -7.95 -15.05 16.76
CA ASP A 25 -7.58 -16.05 15.75
C ASP A 25 -7.11 -15.39 14.42
N ALA A 26 -7.76 -14.30 14.01
CA ALA A 26 -7.29 -13.54 12.85
C ALA A 26 -5.97 -12.80 13.11
N TYR A 27 -5.85 -12.18 14.27
CA TYR A 27 -4.65 -11.45 14.71
C TYR A 27 -3.43 -12.37 14.74
N ASP A 28 -3.55 -13.52 15.43
CA ASP A 28 -2.46 -14.47 15.60
C ASP A 28 -2.03 -15.10 14.27
N GLY A 29 -3.00 -15.51 13.44
CA GLY A 29 -2.71 -16.05 12.11
C GLY A 29 -2.05 -15.05 11.16
N ILE A 30 -2.38 -13.76 11.26
CA ILE A 30 -1.72 -12.71 10.46
C ILE A 30 -0.29 -12.48 10.94
N ILE A 31 -0.04 -12.50 12.25
CA ILE A 31 1.31 -12.38 12.80
C ILE A 31 2.16 -13.58 12.41
N GLU A 32 1.62 -14.80 12.51
CA GLU A 32 2.31 -16.02 12.09
C GLU A 32 2.74 -15.93 10.62
N ALA A 33 1.84 -15.49 9.74
CA ALA A 33 2.11 -15.40 8.31
C ALA A 33 3.07 -14.25 7.91
N ARG A 34 3.13 -13.15 8.68
CA ARG A 34 3.83 -11.92 8.27
C ARG A 34 4.94 -11.48 9.23
N GLY A 35 5.11 -12.15 10.37
CA GLY A 35 6.06 -11.75 11.43
C GLY A 35 5.66 -10.48 12.19
N ARG A 36 4.61 -9.76 11.76
CA ARG A 36 4.11 -8.52 12.37
C ARG A 36 2.66 -8.26 12.00
N LEU A 37 1.99 -7.38 12.74
CA LEU A 37 0.69 -6.85 12.36
C LEU A 37 0.88 -5.59 11.50
N PRO A 38 0.47 -5.59 10.21
CA PRO A 38 0.50 -4.39 9.38
C PRO A 38 -0.43 -3.29 9.92
N GLY A 39 -0.04 -2.02 9.74
CA GLY A 39 -0.82 -0.88 10.22
C GLY A 39 -2.31 -0.93 9.91
N PRO A 40 -2.75 -1.10 8.65
CA PRO A 40 -4.18 -1.14 8.34
C PRO A 40 -4.92 -2.32 8.97
N VAL A 41 -4.24 -3.45 9.26
CA VAL A 41 -4.87 -4.61 9.91
C VAL A 41 -5.30 -4.28 11.34
N LYS A 42 -4.63 -3.37 12.03
CA LYS A 42 -5.04 -2.87 13.35
C LYS A 42 -6.49 -2.36 13.33
N ILE A 43 -6.90 -1.79 12.20
CA ILE A 43 -8.24 -1.26 11.97
C ILE A 43 -9.16 -2.36 11.41
N TRP A 44 -8.69 -3.09 10.39
CA TRP A 44 -9.48 -4.15 9.74
C TRP A 44 -9.86 -5.30 10.64
N ILE A 45 -9.20 -5.45 11.81
CA ILE A 45 -9.50 -6.49 12.79
C ILE A 45 -10.95 -6.44 13.33
N HIS A 46 -11.64 -5.31 13.17
CA HIS A 46 -13.07 -5.22 13.44
C HIS A 46 -13.91 -6.15 12.55
N ASN A 47 -13.40 -6.52 11.38
CA ASN A 47 -13.95 -7.55 10.52
C ASN A 47 -12.88 -8.64 10.32
N PRO A 48 -12.78 -9.60 11.25
CA PRO A 48 -11.68 -10.57 11.24
C PRO A 48 -11.64 -11.45 9.99
N LYS A 49 -12.81 -11.75 9.38
CA LYS A 49 -12.88 -12.49 8.12
C LYS A 49 -12.27 -11.69 6.98
N LEU A 50 -12.61 -10.40 6.87
CA LEU A 50 -12.02 -9.50 5.89
C LEU A 50 -10.52 -9.30 6.13
N ALA A 51 -10.11 -9.09 7.38
CA ALA A 51 -8.71 -8.91 7.76
C ALA A 51 -7.83 -10.07 7.27
N LYS A 52 -8.27 -11.32 7.45
CA LYS A 52 -7.58 -12.52 6.94
C LYS A 52 -7.44 -12.51 5.42
N VAL A 53 -8.52 -12.23 4.68
CA VAL A 53 -8.50 -12.22 3.20
C VAL A 53 -7.60 -11.13 2.66
N VAL A 54 -7.74 -9.90 3.16
CA VAL A 54 -6.95 -8.77 2.67
C VAL A 54 -5.48 -8.89 3.08
N SER A 55 -5.20 -9.45 4.26
CA SER A 55 -3.82 -9.74 4.67
C SER A 55 -3.16 -10.79 3.79
N ALA A 56 -3.87 -11.89 3.46
CA ALA A 56 -3.39 -12.91 2.53
C ALA A 56 -3.14 -12.32 1.13
N PHE A 57 -4.05 -11.48 0.64
CA PHE A 57 -3.86 -10.74 -0.61
C PHE A 57 -2.61 -9.86 -0.56
N GLY A 58 -2.38 -9.14 0.54
CA GLY A 58 -1.18 -8.34 0.75
C GLY A 58 0.12 -9.15 0.84
N VAL A 59 0.06 -10.44 1.19
CA VAL A 59 1.23 -11.34 1.16
C VAL A 59 1.67 -11.61 -0.28
N HIS A 60 0.75 -11.69 -1.24
CA HIS A 60 1.08 -11.86 -2.65
C HIS A 60 2.05 -10.77 -3.15
N PHE A 61 1.95 -9.55 -2.64
CA PHE A 61 2.83 -8.43 -3.02
C PHE A 61 4.14 -8.35 -2.21
N GLN A 62 4.56 -9.43 -1.57
CA GLN A 62 5.90 -9.54 -1.00
C GLN A 62 6.88 -10.12 -2.04
N PRO A 63 8.20 -9.91 -1.86
CA PRO A 63 9.20 -10.39 -2.81
C PRO A 63 9.01 -11.86 -3.19
N GLY A 64 8.98 -12.17 -4.50
CA GLY A 64 8.77 -13.49 -5.05
C GLY A 64 7.31 -13.90 -5.28
N GLY A 65 6.33 -13.09 -4.88
CA GLY A 65 4.91 -13.36 -5.11
C GLY A 65 4.33 -12.71 -6.38
N TYR A 66 5.06 -11.81 -7.03
CA TYR A 66 4.61 -11.01 -8.18
C TYR A 66 5.73 -10.83 -9.21
N SER A 67 5.39 -10.32 -10.40
CA SER A 67 6.32 -10.23 -11.54
C SER A 67 7.11 -8.91 -11.62
N LEU A 68 6.75 -7.93 -10.80
CA LEU A 68 7.42 -6.63 -10.77
C LEU A 68 8.73 -6.69 -9.99
N THR A 69 9.69 -5.84 -10.34
CA THR A 69 10.84 -5.59 -9.48
C THR A 69 10.42 -4.79 -8.23
N GLU A 70 11.26 -4.79 -7.19
CA GLU A 70 11.02 -3.97 -5.99
C GLU A 70 10.92 -2.48 -6.34
N ARG A 71 11.71 -2.00 -7.30
CA ARG A 71 11.66 -0.61 -7.77
C ARG A 71 10.34 -0.30 -8.46
N GLU A 72 9.90 -1.15 -9.40
CA GLU A 72 8.61 -1.03 -10.08
C GLU A 72 7.44 -1.04 -9.09
N ARG A 73 7.50 -1.93 -8.11
CA ARG A 73 6.52 -2.00 -7.02
C ARG A 73 6.44 -0.69 -6.25
N GLU A 74 7.57 -0.15 -5.79
CA GLU A 74 7.58 1.07 -4.99
C GLU A 74 7.15 2.30 -5.80
N ILE A 75 7.40 2.35 -7.11
CA ILE A 75 6.86 3.39 -8.00
C ILE A 75 5.31 3.39 -7.93
N ALA A 76 4.68 2.25 -8.17
CA ALA A 76 3.22 2.15 -8.15
C ALA A 76 2.64 2.49 -6.76
N VAL A 77 3.29 2.03 -5.69
CA VAL A 77 2.83 2.28 -4.31
C VAL A 77 2.98 3.75 -3.91
N CYS A 78 4.11 4.39 -4.21
CA CYS A 78 4.30 5.82 -3.94
C CYS A 78 3.25 6.68 -4.64
N VAL A 79 2.95 6.40 -5.90
CA VAL A 79 1.92 7.14 -6.66
C VAL A 79 0.54 6.99 -6.02
N ILE A 80 0.11 5.77 -5.70
CA ILE A 80 -1.25 5.56 -5.20
C ILE A 80 -1.44 6.04 -3.76
N THR A 81 -0.44 5.88 -2.89
CA THR A 81 -0.56 6.31 -1.49
C THR A 81 -0.52 7.82 -1.35
N SER A 82 0.30 8.51 -2.16
CA SER A 82 0.32 9.98 -2.21
C SER A 82 -0.96 10.56 -2.81
N HIS A 83 -1.52 9.92 -3.85
CA HIS A 83 -2.80 10.31 -4.44
C HIS A 83 -3.92 10.39 -3.38
N TRP A 84 -3.94 9.48 -2.43
CA TRP A 84 -4.91 9.45 -1.32
C TRP A 84 -4.49 10.31 -0.12
N HIS A 85 -3.38 11.06 -0.19
CA HIS A 85 -2.84 11.88 0.91
C HIS A 85 -2.73 11.10 2.23
N SER A 86 -2.35 9.83 2.15
CA SER A 86 -2.25 8.96 3.32
C SER A 86 -0.82 8.99 3.88
N ALA A 87 -0.59 9.79 4.92
CA ALA A 87 0.75 10.08 5.44
C ALA A 87 1.53 8.82 5.85
N TYR A 88 0.90 7.92 6.60
CA TYR A 88 1.53 6.70 7.11
C TYR A 88 2.13 5.80 6.02
N PRO A 89 1.35 5.33 5.01
CA PRO A 89 1.92 4.47 3.99
C PRO A 89 2.83 5.23 3.02
N THR A 90 2.54 6.50 2.71
CA THR A 90 3.38 7.30 1.81
C THR A 90 4.79 7.44 2.37
N ALA A 91 4.96 7.84 3.63
CA ALA A 91 6.27 7.98 4.25
C ALA A 91 7.02 6.63 4.37
N ALA A 92 6.31 5.54 4.66
CA ALA A 92 6.91 4.21 4.71
C ALA A 92 7.45 3.77 3.33
N HIS A 93 6.69 4.01 2.27
CA HIS A 93 7.07 3.64 0.91
C HIS A 93 8.04 4.63 0.27
N GLU A 94 8.04 5.90 0.65
CA GLU A 94 9.11 6.85 0.32
C GLU A 94 10.47 6.34 0.80
N ARG A 95 10.57 5.93 2.06
CA ARG A 95 11.80 5.34 2.62
C ARG A 95 12.21 4.09 1.85
N ARG A 96 11.25 3.18 1.63
CA ARG A 96 11.51 1.93 0.91
C ARG A 96 11.94 2.18 -0.55
N ALA A 97 11.32 3.11 -1.24
CA ALA A 97 11.67 3.50 -2.60
C ALA A 97 13.14 3.98 -2.72
N LYS A 98 13.58 4.79 -1.76
CA LYS A 98 14.98 5.24 -1.67
C LYS A 98 15.93 4.07 -1.33
N GLU A 99 15.55 3.16 -0.43
CA GLU A 99 16.32 1.95 -0.07
C GLU A 99 16.53 0.99 -1.25
N VAL A 100 15.53 0.82 -2.11
CA VAL A 100 15.66 -0.02 -3.32
C VAL A 100 16.36 0.69 -4.47
N GLY A 101 16.86 1.92 -4.24
CA GLY A 101 17.73 2.66 -5.16
C GLY A 101 16.99 3.48 -6.22
N LEU A 102 15.71 3.82 -6.01
CA LEU A 102 15.07 4.84 -6.85
C LEU A 102 15.71 6.22 -6.61
N PRO A 103 15.87 7.06 -7.65
CA PRO A 103 16.42 8.40 -7.50
C PRO A 103 15.58 9.24 -6.53
N ALA A 104 16.21 9.85 -5.52
CA ALA A 104 15.51 10.61 -4.49
C ALA A 104 14.60 11.70 -5.07
N ALA A 105 15.09 12.43 -6.09
CA ALA A 105 14.32 13.47 -6.76
C ALA A 105 13.05 12.92 -7.46
N ALA A 106 13.14 11.72 -8.05
CA ALA A 106 11.97 11.07 -8.67
C ALA A 106 10.95 10.63 -7.60
N VAL A 107 11.43 10.10 -6.47
CA VAL A 107 10.56 9.72 -5.34
C VAL A 107 9.85 10.95 -4.78
N GLU A 108 10.57 12.03 -4.54
CA GLU A 108 9.99 13.30 -4.05
C GLU A 108 8.97 13.89 -5.03
N ALA A 109 9.24 13.82 -6.33
CA ALA A 109 8.28 14.24 -7.36
C ALA A 109 7.00 13.40 -7.31
N MET A 110 7.12 12.06 -7.27
CA MET A 110 5.95 11.18 -7.20
C MET A 110 5.06 11.45 -5.99
N ILE A 111 5.64 11.57 -4.79
CA ILE A 111 4.88 11.80 -3.57
C ILE A 111 4.28 13.20 -3.47
N SER A 112 4.85 14.16 -4.19
CA SER A 112 4.34 15.54 -4.29
C SER A 112 3.35 15.72 -5.44
N GLY A 113 3.05 14.67 -6.21
CA GLY A 113 2.18 14.76 -7.39
C GLY A 113 2.79 15.52 -8.56
N MET A 114 4.11 15.69 -8.56
CA MET A 114 4.85 16.37 -9.64
C MET A 114 5.28 15.35 -10.71
N PRO A 115 5.33 15.76 -11.98
CA PRO A 115 5.81 14.90 -13.06
C PRO A 115 7.27 14.48 -12.83
N THR A 116 7.56 13.22 -13.16
CA THR A 116 8.93 12.70 -13.21
C THR A 116 9.08 11.71 -14.37
N ALA A 117 10.29 11.23 -14.62
CA ALA A 117 10.58 10.23 -15.62
C ALA A 117 11.66 9.26 -15.12
N PHE A 118 11.69 8.07 -15.70
CA PHE A 118 12.64 7.01 -15.41
C PHE A 118 13.36 6.60 -16.70
N ASP A 119 14.67 6.34 -16.61
CA ASP A 119 15.49 5.88 -17.73
C ASP A 119 15.16 4.42 -18.10
N ASP A 120 14.80 3.60 -17.13
CA ASP A 120 14.35 2.25 -17.36
C ASP A 120 12.93 2.24 -17.96
N ALA A 121 12.77 1.59 -19.11
CA ALA A 121 11.52 1.58 -19.84
C ALA A 121 10.36 0.90 -19.10
N ARG A 122 10.65 -0.12 -18.28
CA ARG A 122 9.63 -0.81 -17.48
C ARG A 122 9.19 0.06 -16.29
N GLU A 123 10.15 0.70 -15.60
CA GLU A 123 9.85 1.66 -14.52
C GLU A 123 9.02 2.84 -15.05
N GLN A 124 9.37 3.38 -16.21
CA GLN A 124 8.62 4.46 -16.86
C GLN A 124 7.17 4.02 -17.16
N ILE A 125 6.96 2.83 -17.70
CA ILE A 125 5.63 2.29 -17.98
C ILE A 125 4.82 2.09 -16.71
N VAL A 126 5.42 1.56 -15.65
CA VAL A 126 4.72 1.39 -14.35
C VAL A 126 4.32 2.75 -13.79
N TYR A 127 5.19 3.75 -13.86
CA TYR A 127 4.88 5.11 -13.44
C TYR A 127 3.72 5.73 -14.24
N GLU A 128 3.73 5.62 -15.58
CA GLU A 128 2.65 6.12 -16.43
C GLU A 128 1.33 5.41 -16.12
N MET A 129 1.34 4.08 -15.98
CA MET A 129 0.17 3.30 -15.60
C MET A 129 -0.38 3.75 -14.25
N ALA A 130 0.49 3.83 -13.23
CA ALA A 130 0.08 4.20 -11.89
C ALA A 130 -0.53 5.61 -11.86
N THR A 131 0.08 6.58 -12.55
CA THR A 131 -0.39 7.96 -12.62
C THR A 131 -1.77 8.05 -13.30
N VAL A 132 -1.94 7.36 -14.44
CA VAL A 132 -3.21 7.34 -15.18
C VAL A 132 -4.30 6.66 -14.37
N LEU A 133 -4.02 5.50 -13.76
CA LEU A 133 -4.99 4.74 -12.96
C LEU A 133 -5.39 5.45 -11.67
N ALA A 134 -4.46 6.16 -11.02
CA ALA A 134 -4.77 6.91 -9.79
C ALA A 134 -5.71 8.10 -10.05
N GLY A 135 -5.51 8.85 -11.13
CA GLY A 135 -6.20 10.12 -11.36
C GLY A 135 -7.11 10.16 -12.58
N ALA A 136 -6.94 9.26 -13.54
CA ALA A 136 -7.64 9.34 -14.81
C ALA A 136 -8.83 8.38 -14.90
N ARG A 137 -9.82 8.81 -15.66
CA ARG A 137 -11.00 8.01 -15.96
C ARG A 137 -10.85 7.21 -17.27
N TRP A 138 -9.82 7.52 -18.05
CA TRP A 138 -9.58 6.94 -19.37
C TRP A 138 -8.10 6.57 -19.54
N VAL A 139 -7.85 5.32 -19.89
CA VAL A 139 -6.50 4.82 -20.20
C VAL A 139 -6.25 4.95 -21.71
N PRO A 140 -5.24 5.71 -22.15
CA PRO A 140 -4.93 5.83 -23.58
C PRO A 140 -4.57 4.47 -24.19
N ARG A 141 -5.10 4.18 -25.39
CA ARG A 141 -4.83 2.90 -26.10
C ARG A 141 -3.32 2.67 -26.29
N GLY A 142 -2.55 3.70 -26.61
CA GLY A 142 -1.11 3.60 -26.78
C GLY A 142 -0.38 3.23 -25.47
N LEU A 143 -0.87 3.66 -24.30
CA LEU A 143 -0.31 3.25 -23.02
C LEU A 143 -0.59 1.76 -22.77
N THR A 144 -1.79 1.28 -23.04
CA THR A 144 -2.13 -0.15 -22.91
C THR A 144 -1.21 -1.03 -23.75
N GLN A 145 -0.96 -0.65 -25.01
CA GLN A 145 -0.07 -1.40 -25.88
C GLN A 145 1.36 -1.44 -25.35
N ARG A 146 1.95 -0.28 -25.02
CA ARG A 146 3.31 -0.19 -24.46
C ARG A 146 3.45 -0.95 -23.14
N ALA A 147 2.42 -0.91 -22.28
CA ALA A 147 2.43 -1.64 -21.02
C ALA A 147 2.50 -3.15 -21.23
N VAL A 148 1.66 -3.69 -22.12
CA VAL A 148 1.68 -5.14 -22.46
C VAL A 148 3.00 -5.53 -23.12
N GLU A 149 3.57 -4.69 -23.99
CA GLU A 149 4.88 -4.93 -24.60
C GLU A 149 6.01 -4.95 -23.58
N ALA A 150 6.00 -4.03 -22.60
CA ALA A 150 7.10 -3.87 -21.63
C ALA A 150 7.05 -4.89 -20.48
N ILE A 151 5.87 -5.12 -19.90
CA ILE A 151 5.72 -5.92 -18.65
C ILE A 151 4.77 -7.12 -18.80
N GLY A 152 4.21 -7.34 -20.01
CA GLY A 152 3.26 -8.41 -20.27
C GLY A 152 1.91 -8.24 -19.56
N HIS A 153 0.96 -9.13 -19.86
CA HIS A 153 -0.34 -9.12 -19.16
C HIS A 153 -0.21 -9.44 -17.66
N VAL A 154 0.77 -10.23 -17.27
CA VAL A 154 1.03 -10.55 -15.86
C VAL A 154 1.43 -9.29 -15.10
N GLY A 155 2.43 -8.54 -15.59
CA GLY A 155 2.87 -7.30 -14.96
C GLY A 155 1.79 -6.23 -14.93
N VAL A 156 1.00 -6.10 -16.01
CA VAL A 156 -0.17 -5.19 -16.04
C VAL A 156 -1.18 -5.58 -14.96
N THR A 157 -1.47 -6.86 -14.78
CA THR A 157 -2.38 -7.35 -13.73
C THR A 157 -1.82 -7.06 -12.35
N ASP A 158 -0.51 -7.29 -12.15
CA ASP A 158 0.15 -7.03 -10.87
C ASP A 158 0.10 -5.54 -10.49
N VAL A 159 0.37 -4.62 -11.43
CA VAL A 159 0.25 -3.17 -11.17
C VAL A 159 -1.17 -2.80 -10.77
N ILE A 160 -2.18 -3.24 -11.52
CA ILE A 160 -3.59 -2.88 -11.26
C ILE A 160 -4.03 -3.41 -9.89
N THR A 161 -3.74 -4.66 -9.57
CA THR A 161 -4.16 -5.29 -8.32
C THR A 161 -3.38 -4.76 -7.12
N LEU A 162 -2.09 -4.47 -7.28
CA LEU A 162 -1.27 -3.80 -6.27
C LEU A 162 -1.86 -2.42 -5.92
N MET A 163 -2.18 -1.61 -6.93
CA MET A 163 -2.79 -0.29 -6.72
C MET A 163 -4.16 -0.40 -6.03
N GLY A 164 -4.99 -1.37 -6.41
CA GLY A 164 -6.26 -1.65 -5.74
C GLY A 164 -6.09 -1.99 -4.26
N HIS A 165 -5.11 -2.83 -3.94
CA HIS A 165 -4.75 -3.17 -2.56
C HIS A 165 -4.33 -1.92 -1.78
N TYR A 166 -3.38 -1.16 -2.31
CA TYR A 166 -2.89 0.06 -1.64
C TYR A 166 -3.89 1.21 -1.62
N THR A 167 -4.86 1.24 -2.52
CA THR A 167 -6.04 2.11 -2.40
C THR A 167 -6.80 1.82 -1.10
N SER A 168 -7.11 0.55 -0.83
CA SER A 168 -7.79 0.15 0.42
C SER A 168 -6.95 0.48 1.66
N VAL A 169 -5.64 0.23 1.60
CA VAL A 169 -4.69 0.60 2.66
C VAL A 169 -4.70 2.11 2.92
N ALA A 170 -4.52 2.90 1.86
CA ALA A 170 -4.40 4.35 1.96
C ALA A 170 -5.72 4.99 2.44
N MET A 171 -6.86 4.59 1.89
CA MET A 171 -8.17 5.08 2.33
C MET A 171 -8.44 4.76 3.79
N THR A 172 -8.11 3.54 4.25
CA THR A 172 -8.27 3.14 5.65
C THR A 172 -7.46 4.04 6.58
N LEU A 173 -6.18 4.23 6.27
CA LEU A 173 -5.28 4.99 7.14
C LEU A 173 -5.54 6.51 7.06
N ALA A 174 -5.93 7.03 5.89
CA ALA A 174 -6.33 8.42 5.72
C ALA A 174 -7.63 8.74 6.47
N PHE A 175 -8.62 7.83 6.44
CA PHE A 175 -9.89 8.04 7.16
C PHE A 175 -9.67 8.27 8.66
N TYR A 176 -8.72 7.55 9.25
CA TYR A 176 -8.37 7.69 10.66
C TYR A 176 -7.21 8.66 10.92
N ASP A 177 -6.77 9.41 9.89
CA ASP A 177 -5.70 10.41 10.00
C ASP A 177 -4.45 9.85 10.70
N VAL A 178 -4.03 8.68 10.27
CA VAL A 178 -2.87 7.99 10.87
C VAL A 178 -1.58 8.68 10.39
N PRO A 179 -0.82 9.31 11.30
CA PRO A 179 0.39 10.04 10.93
C PRO A 179 1.56 9.10 10.60
N ASP A 180 2.59 9.64 9.94
CA ASP A 180 3.87 8.94 9.84
C ASP A 180 4.42 8.62 11.23
N GLY A 181 5.08 7.46 11.34
CA GLY A 181 5.70 7.00 12.58
C GLY A 181 4.73 6.49 13.66
N ALA A 182 3.43 6.44 13.38
CA ALA A 182 2.47 5.88 14.33
C ALA A 182 2.76 4.40 14.61
N THR A 183 2.95 4.05 15.88
CA THR A 183 3.24 2.67 16.33
C THR A 183 2.02 1.94 16.88
N GLY A 184 1.04 2.69 17.39
CA GLY A 184 -0.12 2.15 18.07
C GLY A 184 0.20 1.66 19.49
N ILE A 185 -0.65 0.77 20.03
CA ILE A 185 -0.44 0.18 21.37
C ILE A 185 0.85 -0.64 21.37
N PRO A 186 1.78 -0.40 22.33
CA PRO A 186 2.95 -1.25 22.54
C PRO A 186 2.53 -2.70 22.83
N ARG A 187 3.32 -3.64 22.34
CA ARG A 187 3.14 -5.09 22.60
C ARG A 187 4.00 -5.55 23.71
#